data_742dfedf47d62649e47aabb822a3d0a6
#
_entry.id   742dfedf47d62649e47aabb822a3d0a6
#
_cell.length_a   1.000
_cell.length_b   1.000
_cell.length_c   1.000
_cell.angle_alpha   90.00
_cell.angle_beta   90.00
_cell.angle_gamma   90.00
#
_symmetry.space_group_name_H-M   'P 1'
#
loop_
_entity.id
_entity.type
_entity.pdbx_description
1 polymer ?
#
loop_
_entity_poly.entity_id
_entity_poly.type
_entity_poly.pdbx_seq_one_letter_code
_entity_poly.pdbx_strand_id
1 'polypeptide(L)'
;MAAGKEIRGKIKSVENTKKITKAMEMVAASKMRKAQDRMLAARPYSEKIRNIAAHLGEANPEYVHPFMQVNDAKKVGVIVVTTDKGLCGGMNTNVLRVVTNKLRELQDAGVATDAVAIGGKGLGFLNRVGAKVVSHATGLGDTPHLDKLIGPVKVLLDQYAEGKLSAVYLAYTKFINTMKQESVVEQLLPLSSEQMQADKTEHSWEYIYEPDAQTVIDELLVRYVESLIYQAVAENMASEQSARMVAMKAATDNAGSVIGELKLVYNKTRQAAITKELSEIVAGAAAV
;
A
#
# COMPACT_ATOMS: atom_id res chain seq x y z
N MET A 1 -7.01 -33.32 -35.59
CA MET A 1 -6.29 -33.76 -34.34
C MET A 1 -5.40 -32.67 -33.73
N ALA A 2 -4.71 -31.77 -34.46
CA ALA A 2 -3.86 -30.73 -33.89
C ALA A 2 -4.59 -29.73 -32.98
N ALA A 3 -5.74 -29.22 -33.41
CA ALA A 3 -6.54 -28.26 -32.63
C ALA A 3 -7.01 -28.80 -31.26
N GLY A 4 -7.40 -30.07 -31.19
CA GLY A 4 -7.80 -30.70 -29.92
C GLY A 4 -6.66 -30.86 -28.93
N LYS A 5 -5.43 -31.14 -29.40
CA LYS A 5 -4.23 -31.22 -28.56
C LYS A 5 -3.87 -29.84 -27.97
N GLU A 6 -3.99 -28.76 -28.77
CA GLU A 6 -3.75 -27.38 -28.32
C GLU A 6 -4.73 -26.96 -27.23
N ILE A 7 -6.05 -27.19 -27.45
CA ILE A 7 -7.08 -26.85 -26.45
C ILE A 7 -6.85 -27.61 -25.14
N ARG A 8 -6.48 -28.89 -25.20
CA ARG A 8 -6.14 -29.67 -24.01
C ARG A 8 -4.93 -29.10 -23.26
N GLY A 9 -3.92 -28.60 -24.01
CA GLY A 9 -2.76 -27.93 -23.43
C GLY A 9 -3.17 -26.64 -22.70
N LYS A 10 -4.07 -25.84 -23.31
CA LYS A 10 -4.62 -24.62 -22.69
C LYS A 10 -5.40 -24.94 -21.40
N ILE A 11 -6.26 -25.97 -21.42
CA ILE A 11 -6.99 -26.41 -20.22
C ILE A 11 -6.02 -26.75 -19.10
N LYS A 12 -5.00 -27.54 -19.34
CA LYS A 12 -3.99 -27.91 -18.34
C LYS A 12 -3.24 -26.70 -17.78
N SER A 13 -2.90 -25.72 -18.63
CA SER A 13 -2.25 -24.47 -18.21
C SER A 13 -3.15 -23.66 -17.28
N VAL A 14 -4.44 -23.49 -17.63
CA VAL A 14 -5.39 -22.74 -16.79
C VAL A 14 -5.70 -23.48 -15.48
N GLU A 15 -5.75 -24.82 -15.49
CA GLU A 15 -5.88 -25.64 -14.28
C GLU A 15 -4.70 -25.43 -13.31
N ASN A 16 -3.48 -25.33 -13.84
CA ASN A 16 -2.31 -25.02 -13.02
C ASN A 16 -2.38 -23.60 -12.47
N THR A 17 -2.77 -22.61 -13.28
CA THR A 17 -2.98 -21.24 -12.82
C THR A 17 -4.03 -21.18 -11.71
N LYS A 18 -5.16 -21.88 -11.85
CA LYS A 18 -6.19 -22.00 -10.81
C LYS A 18 -5.65 -22.54 -9.48
N LYS A 19 -4.79 -23.54 -9.52
CA LYS A 19 -4.14 -24.09 -8.30
C LYS A 19 -3.21 -23.06 -7.66
N ILE A 20 -2.43 -22.36 -8.46
CA ILE A 20 -1.50 -21.32 -7.97
C ILE A 20 -2.28 -20.15 -7.33
N THR A 21 -3.32 -19.62 -8.00
CA THR A 21 -4.12 -18.53 -7.46
C THR A 21 -4.85 -18.92 -6.19
N LYS A 22 -5.36 -20.16 -6.09
CA LYS A 22 -5.97 -20.69 -4.86
C LYS A 22 -4.97 -20.79 -3.71
N ALA A 23 -3.76 -21.24 -3.97
CA ALA A 23 -2.70 -21.28 -2.97
C ALA A 23 -2.32 -19.86 -2.50
N MET A 24 -2.20 -18.92 -3.44
CA MET A 24 -1.91 -17.49 -3.12
C MET A 24 -3.02 -16.85 -2.30
N GLU A 25 -4.28 -17.15 -2.58
CA GLU A 25 -5.44 -16.72 -1.79
C GLU A 25 -5.29 -17.15 -0.32
N MET A 26 -4.99 -18.44 -0.08
CA MET A 26 -4.82 -18.97 1.28
C MET A 26 -3.62 -18.35 2.02
N VAL A 27 -2.50 -18.18 1.33
CA VAL A 27 -1.31 -17.54 1.90
C VAL A 27 -1.61 -16.08 2.25
N ALA A 28 -2.29 -15.33 1.36
CA ALA A 28 -2.68 -13.95 1.61
C ALA A 28 -3.63 -13.84 2.81
N ALA A 29 -4.60 -14.74 2.94
CA ALA A 29 -5.51 -14.78 4.09
C ALA A 29 -4.77 -14.97 5.42
N SER A 30 -3.79 -15.89 5.46
CA SER A 30 -2.95 -16.11 6.65
C SER A 30 -2.09 -14.89 7.00
N LYS A 31 -1.46 -14.27 5.99
CA LYS A 31 -0.64 -13.06 6.17
C LYS A 31 -1.45 -11.83 6.57
N MET A 32 -2.68 -11.71 6.05
CA MET A 32 -3.60 -10.64 6.39
C MET A 32 -3.90 -10.62 7.90
N ARG A 33 -4.22 -11.77 8.49
CA ARG A 33 -4.47 -11.86 9.94
C ARG A 33 -3.29 -11.34 10.75
N LYS A 34 -2.08 -11.80 10.43
CA LYS A 34 -0.86 -11.33 11.11
C LYS A 34 -0.59 -9.83 10.90
N ALA A 35 -0.91 -9.28 9.73
CA ALA A 35 -0.76 -7.86 9.45
C ALA A 35 -1.79 -7.02 10.23
N GLN A 36 -3.03 -7.50 10.35
CA GLN A 36 -4.06 -6.87 11.18
C GLN A 36 -3.67 -6.85 12.66
N ASP A 37 -3.18 -7.98 13.20
CA ASP A 37 -2.74 -8.06 14.59
C ASP A 37 -1.64 -7.03 14.88
N ARG A 38 -0.68 -6.85 13.97
CA ARG A 38 0.39 -5.84 14.09
C ARG A 38 -0.15 -4.41 14.01
N MET A 39 -1.04 -4.14 13.06
CA MET A 39 -1.68 -2.84 12.92
C MET A 39 -2.45 -2.45 14.20
N LEU A 40 -3.19 -3.40 14.77
CA LEU A 40 -3.94 -3.16 16.03
C LEU A 40 -2.99 -2.98 17.22
N ALA A 41 -1.87 -3.71 17.26
CA ALA A 41 -0.87 -3.58 18.31
C ALA A 41 -0.12 -2.22 18.27
N ALA A 42 -0.02 -1.58 17.10
CA ALA A 42 0.64 -0.29 16.94
C ALA A 42 -0.23 0.90 17.41
N ARG A 43 -1.56 0.80 17.32
CA ARG A 43 -2.51 1.89 17.63
C ARG A 43 -2.35 2.46 19.05
N PRO A 44 -2.34 1.65 20.12
CA PRO A 44 -2.24 2.18 21.49
C PRO A 44 -0.99 3.03 21.73
N TYR A 45 0.12 2.66 21.10
CA TYR A 45 1.36 3.43 21.17
C TYR A 45 1.23 4.81 20.55
N SER A 46 0.71 4.89 19.32
CA SER A 46 0.48 6.16 18.62
C SER A 46 -0.51 7.05 19.36
N GLU A 47 -1.59 6.47 19.92
CA GLU A 47 -2.58 7.21 20.71
C GLU A 47 -1.98 7.78 22.00
N LYS A 48 -1.18 6.99 22.72
CA LYS A 48 -0.53 7.45 23.95
C LYS A 48 0.49 8.54 23.70
N ILE A 49 1.34 8.41 22.69
CA ILE A 49 2.29 9.46 22.32
C ILE A 49 1.56 10.73 21.89
N ARG A 50 0.50 10.61 21.09
CA ARG A 50 -0.34 11.77 20.69
C ARG A 50 -0.87 12.51 21.91
N ASN A 51 -1.44 11.79 22.88
CA ASN A 51 -2.00 12.39 24.09
C ASN A 51 -0.92 13.10 24.92
N ILE A 52 0.25 12.47 25.09
CA ILE A 52 1.36 13.10 25.81
C ILE A 52 1.85 14.35 25.07
N ALA A 53 2.02 14.27 23.73
CA ALA A 53 2.45 15.40 22.92
C ALA A 53 1.46 16.58 22.96
N ALA A 54 0.15 16.29 23.00
CA ALA A 54 -0.88 17.33 23.14
C ALA A 54 -0.77 18.04 24.50
N HIS A 55 -0.67 17.29 25.60
CA HIS A 55 -0.52 17.88 26.94
C HIS A 55 0.77 18.69 27.09
N LEU A 56 1.87 18.22 26.47
CA LEU A 56 3.16 18.93 26.50
C LEU A 56 3.11 20.26 25.73
N GLY A 57 2.41 20.29 24.59
CA GLY A 57 2.18 21.50 23.81
C GLY A 57 1.36 22.55 24.57
N GLU A 58 0.37 22.12 25.36
CA GLU A 58 -0.42 22.99 26.22
C GLU A 58 0.36 23.52 27.43
N ALA A 59 1.23 22.69 28.00
CA ALA A 59 2.01 23.02 29.20
C ALA A 59 3.20 23.96 28.92
N ASN A 60 3.73 24.00 27.69
CA ASN A 60 4.89 24.79 27.31
C ASN A 60 4.61 25.65 26.07
N PRO A 61 3.77 26.69 26.16
CA PRO A 61 3.37 27.49 25.00
C PRO A 61 4.49 28.35 24.40
N GLU A 62 5.59 28.55 25.14
CA GLU A 62 6.75 29.33 24.68
C GLU A 62 7.65 28.56 23.70
N TYR A 63 7.61 27.22 23.74
CA TYR A 63 8.42 26.38 22.87
C TYR A 63 7.58 25.77 21.75
N VAL A 64 7.92 26.09 20.51
CA VAL A 64 7.27 25.53 19.31
C VAL A 64 8.29 24.66 18.57
N HIS A 65 8.06 23.32 18.63
CA HIS A 65 8.91 22.36 17.92
C HIS A 65 8.90 22.63 16.40
N PRO A 66 10.01 22.41 15.67
CA PRO A 66 10.06 22.61 14.20
C PRO A 66 8.97 21.88 13.42
N PHE A 67 8.50 20.71 13.87
CA PHE A 67 7.43 19.95 13.21
C PHE A 67 6.03 20.57 13.36
N MET A 68 5.86 21.58 14.22
CA MET A 68 4.62 22.33 14.39
C MET A 68 4.68 23.71 13.70
N GLN A 69 5.87 24.16 13.28
CA GLN A 69 6.04 25.44 12.61
C GLN A 69 5.60 25.36 11.15
N VAL A 70 4.92 26.38 10.67
CA VAL A 70 4.57 26.55 9.26
C VAL A 70 5.75 27.21 8.55
N ASN A 71 6.30 26.55 7.55
CA ASN A 71 7.41 27.06 6.75
C ASN A 71 6.90 27.66 5.42
N ASP A 72 7.48 28.79 4.98
CA ASP A 72 7.12 29.46 3.71
C ASP A 72 7.91 28.93 2.49
N ALA A 73 8.47 27.73 2.56
CA ALA A 73 9.23 27.14 1.47
C ALA A 73 8.31 26.81 0.27
N LYS A 74 8.79 27.07 -0.94
CA LYS A 74 8.10 26.65 -2.19
C LYS A 74 8.42 25.22 -2.58
N LYS A 75 8.49 24.32 -1.60
CA LYS A 75 8.84 22.92 -1.79
C LYS A 75 8.13 22.05 -0.77
N VAL A 76 7.69 20.87 -1.22
CA VAL A 76 6.91 19.91 -0.43
C VAL A 76 7.55 18.53 -0.50
N GLY A 77 7.51 17.80 0.61
CA GLY A 77 7.85 16.37 0.68
C GLY A 77 6.62 15.48 0.47
N VAL A 78 6.77 14.38 -0.26
CA VAL A 78 5.72 13.38 -0.42
C VAL A 78 6.28 11.99 -0.16
N ILE A 79 5.78 11.31 0.87
CA ILE A 79 6.08 9.91 1.19
C ILE A 79 5.01 9.05 0.55
N VAL A 80 5.41 8.14 -0.35
CA VAL A 80 4.48 7.26 -1.08
C VAL A 80 4.68 5.82 -0.65
N VAL A 81 3.69 5.27 0.04
CA VAL A 81 3.70 3.88 0.51
C VAL A 81 2.94 3.00 -0.48
N THR A 82 3.63 2.00 -1.03
CA THR A 82 3.08 1.02 -1.97
C THR A 82 3.58 -0.37 -1.63
N THR A 83 3.20 -1.35 -2.43
CA THR A 83 3.71 -2.71 -2.27
C THR A 83 5.01 -2.93 -3.06
N ASP A 84 5.83 -3.87 -2.62
CA ASP A 84 6.97 -4.35 -3.41
C ASP A 84 6.52 -5.23 -4.58
N LYS A 85 5.53 -6.08 -4.35
CA LYS A 85 5.01 -7.05 -5.32
C LYS A 85 3.59 -6.65 -5.76
N GLY A 86 3.18 -7.07 -6.95
CA GLY A 86 1.83 -6.86 -7.46
C GLY A 86 0.84 -7.93 -7.00
N LEU A 87 -0.17 -8.20 -7.85
CA LEU A 87 -1.24 -9.17 -7.66
C LEU A 87 -2.20 -8.84 -6.49
N CYS A 88 -2.29 -7.57 -6.13
CA CYS A 88 -3.21 -7.01 -5.14
C CYS A 88 -4.35 -6.18 -5.78
N GLY A 89 -4.83 -6.61 -6.94
CA GLY A 89 -5.88 -5.91 -7.68
C GLY A 89 -5.48 -4.47 -8.05
N GLY A 90 -6.41 -3.54 -7.87
CA GLY A 90 -6.23 -2.11 -8.18
C GLY A 90 -5.57 -1.27 -7.09
N MET A 91 -5.17 -1.87 -5.96
CA MET A 91 -4.68 -1.13 -4.79
C MET A 91 -3.56 -0.13 -5.12
N ASN A 92 -2.46 -0.61 -5.75
CA ASN A 92 -1.36 0.28 -6.13
C ASN A 92 -1.78 1.35 -7.14
N THR A 93 -2.61 1.00 -8.12
CA THR A 93 -3.11 1.95 -9.12
C THR A 93 -3.94 3.05 -8.47
N ASN A 94 -4.73 2.72 -7.46
CA ASN A 94 -5.58 3.69 -6.77
C ASN A 94 -4.74 4.68 -5.95
N VAL A 95 -3.79 4.23 -5.14
CA VAL A 95 -2.93 5.14 -4.38
C VAL A 95 -2.06 5.99 -5.30
N LEU A 96 -1.50 5.41 -6.38
CA LEU A 96 -0.70 6.16 -7.34
C LEU A 96 -1.54 7.20 -8.13
N ARG A 97 -2.83 6.94 -8.36
CA ARG A 97 -3.75 7.94 -8.95
C ARG A 97 -3.91 9.15 -8.02
N VAL A 98 -4.15 8.92 -6.73
CA VAL A 98 -4.30 10.00 -5.74
C VAL A 98 -3.00 10.79 -5.62
N VAL A 99 -1.86 10.10 -5.58
CA VAL A 99 -0.52 10.74 -5.61
C VAL A 99 -0.33 11.60 -6.87
N THR A 100 -0.70 11.09 -8.04
CA THR A 100 -0.58 11.84 -9.30
C THR A 100 -1.41 13.11 -9.28
N ASN A 101 -2.63 13.04 -8.76
CA ASN A 101 -3.49 14.22 -8.63
C ASN A 101 -2.85 15.26 -7.69
N LYS A 102 -2.29 14.82 -6.55
CA LYS A 102 -1.60 15.72 -5.62
C LYS A 102 -0.33 16.33 -6.22
N LEU A 103 0.46 15.54 -6.95
CA LEU A 103 1.65 16.06 -7.63
C LEU A 103 1.29 17.11 -8.71
N ARG A 104 0.19 16.93 -9.45
CA ARG A 104 -0.30 17.93 -10.41
C ARG A 104 -0.75 19.20 -9.71
N GLU A 105 -1.56 19.09 -8.67
CA GLU A 105 -2.00 20.23 -7.86
C GLU A 105 -0.81 21.07 -7.39
N LEU A 106 0.25 20.43 -6.87
CA LEU A 106 1.46 21.09 -6.43
C LEU A 106 2.25 21.70 -7.58
N GLN A 107 2.34 21.02 -8.71
CA GLN A 107 3.01 21.52 -9.91
C GLN A 107 2.28 22.75 -10.48
N ASP A 108 0.95 22.71 -10.56
CA ASP A 108 0.13 23.82 -11.04
C ASP A 108 0.24 25.04 -10.10
N ALA A 109 0.44 24.82 -8.80
CA ALA A 109 0.74 25.84 -7.81
C ALA A 109 2.22 26.34 -7.85
N GLY A 110 3.05 25.81 -8.73
CA GLY A 110 4.47 26.19 -8.83
C GLY A 110 5.33 25.69 -7.65
N VAL A 111 4.88 24.67 -6.92
CA VAL A 111 5.56 24.11 -5.75
C VAL A 111 6.40 22.90 -6.17
N ALA A 112 7.71 22.92 -5.89
CA ALA A 112 8.60 21.81 -6.15
C ALA A 112 8.33 20.63 -5.19
N THR A 113 8.56 19.40 -5.66
CA THR A 113 8.28 18.19 -4.87
C THR A 113 9.49 17.31 -4.75
N ASP A 114 9.86 16.91 -3.52
CA ASP A 114 10.78 15.82 -3.24
C ASP A 114 9.96 14.60 -2.78
N ALA A 115 10.23 13.44 -3.36
CA ALA A 115 9.49 12.22 -3.07
C ALA A 115 10.35 11.19 -2.34
N VAL A 116 9.73 10.48 -1.40
CA VAL A 116 10.28 9.25 -0.80
C VAL A 116 9.37 8.09 -1.16
N ALA A 117 9.94 7.03 -1.71
CA ALA A 117 9.21 5.84 -2.09
C ALA A 117 9.41 4.71 -1.08
N ILE A 118 8.32 4.21 -0.51
CA ILE A 118 8.29 2.98 0.28
C ILE A 118 7.57 1.92 -0.54
N GLY A 119 8.30 0.89 -0.97
CA GLY A 119 7.83 -0.17 -1.86
C GLY A 119 8.22 0.01 -3.33
N GLY A 120 8.55 -1.12 -3.97
CA GLY A 120 9.08 -1.14 -5.33
C GLY A 120 8.12 -0.64 -6.41
N LYS A 121 6.79 -0.77 -6.21
CA LYS A 121 5.80 -0.30 -7.20
C LYS A 121 5.72 1.23 -7.25
N GLY A 122 5.80 1.89 -6.10
CA GLY A 122 5.86 3.36 -6.02
C GLY A 122 7.15 3.91 -6.59
N LEU A 123 8.30 3.31 -6.25
CA LEU A 123 9.60 3.71 -6.78
C LEU A 123 9.62 3.66 -8.31
N GLY A 124 9.20 2.54 -8.89
CA GLY A 124 9.15 2.39 -10.34
C GLY A 124 8.19 3.36 -11.03
N PHE A 125 7.09 3.72 -10.39
CA PHE A 125 6.14 4.70 -10.90
C PHE A 125 6.71 6.12 -10.82
N LEU A 126 7.21 6.56 -9.67
CA LEU A 126 7.76 7.90 -9.45
C LEU A 126 8.92 8.19 -10.41
N ASN A 127 9.81 7.22 -10.62
CA ASN A 127 10.88 7.34 -11.61
C ASN A 127 10.36 7.49 -13.04
N ARG A 128 9.27 6.79 -13.40
CA ARG A 128 8.67 6.87 -14.74
C ARG A 128 8.02 8.22 -15.02
N VAL A 129 7.38 8.82 -14.01
CA VAL A 129 6.75 10.15 -14.16
C VAL A 129 7.74 11.30 -13.99
N GLY A 130 9.02 11.00 -13.75
CA GLY A 130 10.07 12.01 -13.58
C GLY A 130 10.02 12.77 -12.26
N ALA A 131 9.36 12.20 -11.22
CA ALA A 131 9.37 12.79 -9.90
C ALA A 131 10.76 12.70 -9.26
N LYS A 132 11.17 13.73 -8.52
CA LYS A 132 12.46 13.75 -7.83
C LYS A 132 12.41 12.86 -6.60
N VAL A 133 12.87 11.62 -6.74
CA VAL A 133 12.98 10.67 -5.62
C VAL A 133 14.29 10.92 -4.88
N VAL A 134 14.21 11.39 -3.64
CA VAL A 134 15.38 11.71 -2.79
C VAL A 134 15.82 10.52 -1.94
N SER A 135 14.92 9.61 -1.64
CA SER A 135 15.22 8.38 -0.91
C SER A 135 14.17 7.30 -1.17
N HIS A 136 14.50 6.05 -0.89
CA HIS A 136 13.54 4.95 -1.02
C HIS A 136 13.87 3.79 -0.08
N ALA A 137 12.81 2.99 0.23
CA ALA A 137 12.93 1.70 0.90
C ALA A 137 12.17 0.64 0.10
N THR A 138 12.82 -0.46 -0.21
CA THR A 138 12.23 -1.60 -0.91
C THR A 138 12.62 -2.91 -0.23
N GLY A 139 11.91 -3.99 -0.51
CA GLY A 139 12.23 -5.30 0.07
C GLY A 139 11.93 -5.39 1.56
N LEU A 140 10.92 -4.68 2.06
CA LEU A 140 10.53 -4.66 3.48
C LEU A 140 10.01 -6.02 3.97
N GLY A 141 9.61 -6.91 3.04
CA GLY A 141 9.08 -8.23 3.38
C GLY A 141 7.64 -8.18 3.89
N ASP A 142 7.30 -9.14 4.76
CA ASP A 142 5.95 -9.26 5.32
C ASP A 142 5.81 -8.57 6.70
N THR A 143 6.91 -8.03 7.23
CA THR A 143 6.94 -7.37 8.53
C THR A 143 7.62 -6.02 8.37
N PRO A 144 6.92 -4.91 8.71
CA PRO A 144 7.55 -3.60 8.70
C PRO A 144 8.57 -3.54 9.85
N HIS A 145 9.81 -3.20 9.53
CA HIS A 145 10.86 -2.93 10.50
C HIS A 145 11.10 -1.44 10.53
N LEU A 146 10.97 -0.83 11.70
CA LEU A 146 11.09 0.62 11.87
C LEU A 146 12.46 1.12 11.41
N ASP A 147 13.53 0.39 11.72
CA ASP A 147 14.91 0.72 11.34
C ASP A 147 15.09 0.90 9.83
N LYS A 148 14.35 0.12 9.02
CA LYS A 148 14.40 0.23 7.55
C LYS A 148 13.57 1.38 6.99
N LEU A 149 12.62 1.89 7.78
CA LEU A 149 11.72 2.97 7.38
C LEU A 149 12.26 4.33 7.78
N ILE A 150 12.86 4.44 8.97
CA ILE A 150 13.33 5.72 9.52
C ILE A 150 14.37 6.35 8.61
N GLY A 151 15.41 5.61 8.18
CA GLY A 151 16.49 6.16 7.36
C GLY A 151 15.99 6.91 6.11
N PRO A 152 15.22 6.27 5.23
CA PRO A 152 14.68 6.91 4.04
C PRO A 152 13.78 8.11 4.32
N VAL A 153 12.94 8.04 5.36
CA VAL A 153 11.99 9.10 5.69
C VAL A 153 12.67 10.28 6.38
N LYS A 154 13.69 10.02 7.19
CA LYS A 154 14.45 11.04 7.90
C LYS A 154 14.96 12.14 6.98
N VAL A 155 15.31 11.83 5.74
CA VAL A 155 15.73 12.82 4.74
C VAL A 155 14.71 13.95 4.56
N LEU A 156 13.40 13.63 4.54
CA LEU A 156 12.35 14.67 4.43
C LEU A 156 12.08 15.34 5.77
N LEU A 157 12.16 14.62 6.88
CA LEU A 157 11.96 15.18 8.21
C LEU A 157 13.06 16.20 8.54
N ASP A 158 14.32 15.87 8.25
CA ASP A 158 15.45 16.79 8.43
C ASP A 158 15.30 18.03 7.54
N GLN A 159 14.92 17.87 6.25
CA GLN A 159 14.65 19.01 5.35
C GLN A 159 13.51 19.89 5.85
N TYR A 160 12.49 19.30 6.48
CA TYR A 160 11.40 20.08 7.07
C TYR A 160 11.86 20.86 8.30
N ALA A 161 12.60 20.23 9.20
CA ALA A 161 13.15 20.87 10.39
C ALA A 161 14.11 22.03 10.04
N GLU A 162 14.84 21.92 8.91
CA GLU A 162 15.70 22.97 8.37
C GLU A 162 14.93 24.08 7.62
N GLY A 163 13.59 24.05 7.57
CA GLY A 163 12.76 25.03 6.88
C GLY A 163 12.79 24.95 5.35
N LYS A 164 13.34 23.87 4.77
CA LYS A 164 13.45 23.68 3.31
C LYS A 164 12.16 23.16 2.67
N LEU A 165 11.23 22.64 3.45
CA LEU A 165 9.93 22.14 3.02
C LEU A 165 8.82 22.87 3.75
N SER A 166 7.73 23.21 3.04
CA SER A 166 6.54 23.83 3.63
C SER A 166 5.56 22.80 4.19
N ALA A 167 5.55 21.59 3.64
CA ALA A 167 4.72 20.48 4.13
C ALA A 167 5.35 19.13 3.79
N VAL A 168 4.95 18.10 4.51
CA VAL A 168 5.22 16.68 4.17
C VAL A 168 3.89 15.96 4.14
N TYR A 169 3.59 15.30 3.02
CA TYR A 169 2.42 14.47 2.84
C TYR A 169 2.77 12.99 2.87
N LEU A 170 1.86 12.19 3.41
CA LEU A 170 1.96 10.74 3.48
C LEU A 170 0.81 10.11 2.67
N ALA A 171 1.16 9.42 1.59
CA ALA A 171 0.22 8.73 0.71
C ALA A 171 0.31 7.22 0.95
N TYR A 172 -0.81 6.60 1.31
CA TYR A 172 -0.87 5.16 1.59
C TYR A 172 -2.28 4.60 1.37
N THR A 173 -2.45 3.30 1.55
CA THR A 173 -3.76 2.66 1.51
C THR A 173 -4.19 2.28 2.92
N LYS A 174 -5.20 3.00 3.41
CA LYS A 174 -5.83 2.80 4.72
C LYS A 174 -6.67 1.52 4.72
N PHE A 175 -6.53 0.74 5.76
CA PHE A 175 -7.31 -0.47 5.96
C PHE A 175 -8.62 -0.15 6.67
N ILE A 176 -9.76 -0.30 5.97
CA ILE A 176 -11.09 -0.13 6.55
C ILE A 176 -11.63 -1.50 7.01
N ASN A 177 -11.67 -2.46 6.09
CA ASN A 177 -12.02 -3.84 6.35
C ASN A 177 -11.48 -4.75 5.23
N THR A 178 -11.72 -6.04 5.35
CA THR A 178 -11.23 -7.04 4.38
C THR A 178 -11.68 -6.76 2.93
N MET A 179 -12.84 -6.16 2.74
CA MET A 179 -13.41 -5.89 1.41
C MET A 179 -13.14 -4.46 0.91
N LYS A 180 -12.90 -3.52 1.84
CA LYS A 180 -12.75 -2.10 1.51
C LYS A 180 -11.42 -1.57 2.03
N GLN A 181 -10.62 -1.05 1.11
CA GLN A 181 -9.39 -0.30 1.37
C GLN A 181 -9.53 1.08 0.71
N GLU A 182 -8.98 2.10 1.32
CA GLU A 182 -9.09 3.47 0.85
C GLU A 182 -7.69 4.07 0.65
N SER A 183 -7.47 4.63 -0.54
CA SER A 183 -6.22 5.33 -0.85
C SER A 183 -6.33 6.77 -0.41
N VAL A 184 -5.45 7.19 0.49
CA VAL A 184 -5.45 8.53 1.10
C VAL A 184 -4.12 9.24 0.90
N VAL A 185 -4.18 10.58 0.93
CA VAL A 185 -3.01 11.46 1.09
C VAL A 185 -3.32 12.34 2.28
N GLU A 186 -2.57 12.16 3.35
CA GLU A 186 -2.72 12.90 4.59
C GLU A 186 -1.51 13.80 4.81
N GLN A 187 -1.72 14.97 5.39
CA GLN A 187 -0.62 15.84 5.79
C GLN A 187 0.04 15.27 7.04
N LEU A 188 1.34 15.01 6.95
CA LEU A 188 2.15 14.56 8.07
C LEU A 188 2.77 15.71 8.84
N LEU A 189 3.28 16.71 8.11
CA LEU A 189 3.88 17.94 8.67
C LEU A 189 3.39 19.16 7.88
N PRO A 190 3.19 20.31 8.54
CA PRO A 190 3.22 20.52 9.98
C PRO A 190 2.16 19.72 10.72
N LEU A 191 2.45 19.36 11.98
CA LEU A 191 1.46 18.76 12.87
C LEU A 191 0.42 19.82 13.22
N SER A 192 -0.86 19.56 12.93
CA SER A 192 -1.93 20.51 13.27
C SER A 192 -2.35 20.32 14.73
N SER A 193 -2.76 21.42 15.37
CA SER A 193 -3.31 21.38 16.73
C SER A 193 -4.55 20.47 16.82
N GLU A 194 -5.33 20.33 15.74
CA GLU A 194 -6.48 19.42 15.68
C GLU A 194 -6.05 17.96 15.69
N GLN A 195 -4.96 17.60 14.99
CA GLN A 195 -4.39 16.25 15.02
C GLN A 195 -3.83 15.88 16.38
N MET A 196 -3.42 16.90 17.16
CA MET A 196 -2.83 16.76 18.48
C MET A 196 -3.86 16.88 19.62
N GLN A 197 -5.15 17.19 19.33
CA GLN A 197 -6.17 17.22 20.38
C GLN A 197 -6.30 15.84 21.03
N ALA A 198 -5.86 15.79 22.30
CA ALA A 198 -6.16 14.66 23.15
C ALA A 198 -7.67 14.57 23.38
N ASP A 199 -8.18 13.34 23.54
CA ASP A 199 -9.50 13.18 24.17
C ASP A 199 -9.45 13.97 25.48
N LYS A 200 -10.38 14.95 25.62
CA LYS A 200 -10.47 15.78 26.83
C LYS A 200 -10.65 14.89 28.05
N THR A 201 -9.52 14.45 28.61
CA THR A 201 -9.53 13.86 29.95
C THR A 201 -9.61 15.02 30.93
N GLU A 202 -10.56 14.95 31.84
CA GLU A 202 -10.87 15.99 32.84
C GLU A 202 -9.72 16.31 33.83
N HIS A 203 -8.52 15.75 33.62
CA HIS A 203 -7.39 15.89 34.51
C HIS A 203 -6.19 16.46 33.79
N SER A 204 -5.76 17.65 34.16
CA SER A 204 -4.44 18.18 33.80
C SER A 204 -3.37 17.41 34.58
N TRP A 205 -2.61 16.60 33.88
CA TRP A 205 -1.47 15.89 34.46
C TRP A 205 -0.27 16.86 34.48
N GLU A 206 0.33 17.10 35.63
CA GLU A 206 1.63 17.71 35.72
C GLU A 206 2.69 16.62 35.52
N TYR A 207 3.49 16.76 34.47
CA TYR A 207 4.59 15.83 34.18
C TYR A 207 5.88 16.39 34.77
N ILE A 208 6.69 15.53 35.36
CA ILE A 208 8.07 15.84 35.74
C ILE A 208 8.95 15.49 34.54
N TYR A 209 9.70 16.46 34.03
CA TYR A 209 10.56 16.32 32.87
C TYR A 209 12.00 16.11 33.28
N GLU A 210 12.65 15.07 32.79
CA GLU A 210 14.08 14.82 32.96
C GLU A 210 14.72 14.54 31.58
N PRO A 211 15.78 15.26 31.14
CA PRO A 211 16.49 16.33 31.87
C PRO A 211 15.75 17.69 31.84
N ASP A 212 15.01 18.00 30.79
CA ASP A 212 14.25 19.24 30.59
C ASP A 212 13.07 19.03 29.64
N ALA A 213 12.09 19.92 29.68
CA ALA A 213 10.86 19.79 28.90
C ALA A 213 11.11 19.87 27.38
N GLN A 214 12.05 20.69 26.92
CA GLN A 214 12.36 20.87 25.51
C GLN A 214 12.93 19.59 24.90
N THR A 215 13.93 19.00 25.51
CA THR A 215 14.55 17.74 25.04
C THR A 215 13.52 16.62 24.97
N VAL A 216 12.64 16.53 25.99
CA VAL A 216 11.59 15.51 26.02
C VAL A 216 10.56 15.73 24.90
N ILE A 217 10.15 16.98 24.65
CA ILE A 217 9.23 17.32 23.56
C ILE A 217 9.84 16.97 22.19
N ASP A 218 11.11 17.32 21.97
CA ASP A 218 11.82 17.05 20.72
C ASP A 218 11.87 15.56 20.40
N GLU A 219 12.29 14.74 21.36
CA GLU A 219 12.33 13.28 21.17
C GLU A 219 10.94 12.69 20.98
N LEU A 220 9.96 13.15 21.75
CA LEU A 220 8.60 12.63 21.70
C LEU A 220 7.94 12.91 20.35
N LEU A 221 8.07 14.14 19.81
CA LEU A 221 7.44 14.49 18.52
C LEU A 221 8.11 13.77 17.35
N VAL A 222 9.42 13.54 17.40
CA VAL A 222 10.08 12.68 16.41
C VAL A 222 9.52 11.26 16.49
N ARG A 223 9.40 10.67 17.68
CA ARG A 223 8.82 9.33 17.87
C ARG A 223 7.36 9.28 17.44
N TYR A 224 6.60 10.35 17.65
CA TYR A 224 5.21 10.44 17.19
C TYR A 224 5.13 10.35 15.67
N VAL A 225 5.91 11.16 14.95
CA VAL A 225 5.93 11.13 13.48
C VAL A 225 6.40 9.76 12.96
N GLU A 226 7.43 9.18 13.54
CA GLU A 226 7.89 7.82 13.22
C GLU A 226 6.78 6.79 13.42
N SER A 227 5.98 6.91 14.49
CA SER A 227 4.88 6.00 14.77
C SER A 227 3.74 6.14 13.76
N LEU A 228 3.43 7.35 13.30
CA LEU A 228 2.42 7.59 12.25
C LEU A 228 2.84 6.94 10.92
N ILE A 229 4.10 7.06 10.56
CA ILE A 229 4.64 6.43 9.35
C ILE A 229 4.61 4.90 9.46
N TYR A 230 5.02 4.37 10.61
CA TYR A 230 4.95 2.93 10.87
C TYR A 230 3.52 2.41 10.78
N GLN A 231 2.57 3.12 11.37
CA GLN A 231 1.14 2.77 11.31
C GLN A 231 0.63 2.77 9.87
N ALA A 232 0.95 3.81 9.07
CA ALA A 232 0.57 3.87 7.67
C ALA A 232 1.13 2.71 6.84
N VAL A 233 2.39 2.32 7.10
CA VAL A 233 3.00 1.15 6.45
C VAL A 233 2.34 -0.15 6.90
N ALA A 234 2.02 -0.31 8.17
CA ALA A 234 1.32 -1.49 8.70
C ALA A 234 -0.11 -1.60 8.11
N GLU A 235 -0.84 -0.49 8.02
CA GLU A 235 -2.16 -0.43 7.37
C GLU A 235 -2.06 -0.76 5.88
N ASN A 236 -1.07 -0.23 5.19
CA ASN A 236 -0.83 -0.55 3.78
C ASN A 236 -0.52 -2.04 3.57
N MET A 237 0.25 -2.66 4.45
CA MET A 237 0.54 -4.10 4.40
C MET A 237 -0.70 -4.95 4.67
N ALA A 238 -1.56 -4.57 5.62
CA ALA A 238 -2.82 -5.25 5.87
C ALA A 238 -3.76 -5.12 4.66
N SER A 239 -3.85 -3.93 4.08
CA SER A 239 -4.59 -3.65 2.85
C SER A 239 -4.07 -4.46 1.67
N GLU A 240 -2.76 -4.60 1.53
CA GLU A 240 -2.10 -5.40 0.49
C GLU A 240 -2.52 -6.87 0.54
N GLN A 241 -2.45 -7.50 1.72
CA GLN A 241 -2.80 -8.91 1.84
C GLN A 241 -4.30 -9.14 1.65
N SER A 242 -5.12 -8.22 2.13
CA SER A 242 -6.57 -8.25 1.93
C SER A 242 -6.94 -8.12 0.44
N ALA A 243 -6.42 -7.11 -0.25
CA ALA A 243 -6.64 -6.91 -1.68
C ALA A 243 -6.11 -8.09 -2.52
N ARG A 244 -4.96 -8.66 -2.14
CA ARG A 244 -4.41 -9.85 -2.79
C ARG A 244 -5.30 -11.07 -2.60
N MET A 245 -5.81 -11.30 -1.41
CA MET A 245 -6.74 -12.41 -1.14
C MET A 245 -7.98 -12.32 -2.04
N VAL A 246 -8.62 -11.15 -2.11
CA VAL A 246 -9.80 -10.92 -2.94
C VAL A 246 -9.47 -11.08 -4.43
N ALA A 247 -8.36 -10.52 -4.89
CA ALA A 247 -7.93 -10.62 -6.29
C ALA A 247 -7.61 -12.06 -6.70
N MET A 248 -6.96 -12.83 -5.82
CA MET A 248 -6.63 -14.24 -6.10
C MET A 248 -7.86 -15.13 -6.06
N LYS A 249 -8.84 -14.85 -5.19
CA LYS A 249 -10.14 -15.54 -5.22
C LYS A 249 -10.85 -15.29 -6.55
N ALA A 250 -10.99 -14.04 -6.97
CA ALA A 250 -11.60 -13.71 -8.25
C ALA A 250 -10.88 -14.36 -9.45
N ALA A 251 -9.54 -14.38 -9.42
CA ALA A 251 -8.74 -15.06 -10.45
C ALA A 251 -8.97 -16.59 -10.48
N THR A 252 -9.13 -17.20 -9.31
CA THR A 252 -9.42 -18.64 -9.17
C THR A 252 -10.80 -19.00 -9.73
N ASP A 253 -11.81 -18.17 -9.43
CA ASP A 253 -13.19 -18.35 -9.92
C ASP A 253 -13.25 -18.14 -11.43
N ASN A 254 -12.63 -17.09 -11.96
CA ASN A 254 -12.52 -16.83 -13.40
C ASN A 254 -11.79 -17.97 -14.14
N ALA A 255 -10.70 -18.48 -13.59
CA ALA A 255 -10.01 -19.65 -14.17
C ALA A 255 -10.93 -20.88 -14.23
N GLY A 256 -11.82 -21.06 -13.24
CA GLY A 256 -12.85 -22.12 -13.26
C GLY A 256 -13.81 -21.97 -14.43
N SER A 257 -14.30 -20.77 -14.69
CA SER A 257 -15.21 -20.48 -15.81
C SER A 257 -14.52 -20.71 -17.17
N VAL A 258 -13.31 -20.22 -17.34
CA VAL A 258 -12.51 -20.41 -18.58
C VAL A 258 -12.25 -21.91 -18.83
N ILE A 259 -11.97 -22.71 -17.81
CA ILE A 259 -11.82 -24.18 -17.94
C ILE A 259 -13.12 -24.80 -18.45
N GLY A 260 -14.29 -24.39 -17.93
CA GLY A 260 -15.59 -24.85 -18.37
C GLY A 260 -15.82 -24.56 -19.86
N GLU A 261 -15.59 -23.33 -20.29
CA GLU A 261 -15.71 -22.92 -21.70
C GLU A 261 -14.75 -23.70 -22.61
N LEU A 262 -13.49 -23.83 -22.23
CA LEU A 262 -12.51 -24.58 -23.02
C LEU A 262 -12.87 -26.07 -23.12
N LYS A 263 -13.47 -26.69 -22.10
CA LYS A 263 -13.96 -28.06 -22.15
C LYS A 263 -15.12 -28.22 -23.13
N LEU A 264 -16.04 -27.27 -23.19
CA LEU A 264 -17.13 -27.28 -24.20
C LEU A 264 -16.56 -27.17 -25.61
N VAL A 265 -15.64 -26.26 -25.86
CA VAL A 265 -14.98 -26.10 -27.17
C VAL A 265 -14.21 -27.38 -27.53
N TYR A 266 -13.47 -27.97 -26.59
CA TYR A 266 -12.76 -29.24 -26.79
C TYR A 266 -13.69 -30.36 -27.21
N ASN A 267 -14.81 -30.55 -26.49
CA ASN A 267 -15.78 -31.60 -26.78
C ASN A 267 -16.42 -31.40 -28.15
N LYS A 268 -16.81 -30.16 -28.52
CA LYS A 268 -17.36 -29.82 -29.84
C LYS A 268 -16.34 -30.11 -30.95
N THR A 269 -15.10 -29.70 -30.79
CA THR A 269 -14.03 -29.98 -31.76
C THR A 269 -13.74 -31.46 -31.91
N ARG A 270 -13.74 -32.19 -30.79
CA ARG A 270 -13.56 -33.64 -30.79
C ARG A 270 -14.69 -34.34 -31.54
N GLN A 271 -15.97 -33.98 -31.26
CA GLN A 271 -17.13 -34.58 -31.95
C GLN A 271 -17.08 -34.28 -33.46
N ALA A 272 -16.77 -33.05 -33.86
CA ALA A 272 -16.61 -32.67 -35.24
C ALA A 272 -15.50 -33.47 -35.96
N ALA A 273 -14.38 -33.71 -35.30
CA ALA A 273 -13.29 -34.52 -35.84
C ALA A 273 -13.72 -35.99 -36.02
N ILE A 274 -14.38 -36.56 -35.01
CA ILE A 274 -14.90 -37.97 -35.09
C ILE A 274 -15.91 -38.07 -36.21
N THR A 275 -16.86 -37.15 -36.33
CA THR A 275 -17.89 -37.15 -37.42
C THR A 275 -17.22 -37.04 -38.77
N LYS A 276 -16.21 -36.21 -38.93
CA LYS A 276 -15.44 -36.05 -40.16
C LYS A 276 -14.72 -37.33 -40.54
N GLU A 277 -14.02 -37.97 -39.62
CA GLU A 277 -13.32 -39.23 -39.83
C GLU A 277 -14.33 -40.37 -40.23
N LEU A 278 -15.47 -40.45 -39.53
CA LEU A 278 -16.54 -41.39 -39.90
C LEU A 278 -17.08 -41.15 -41.30
N SER A 279 -17.34 -39.89 -41.67
CA SER A 279 -17.83 -39.52 -43.01
C SER A 279 -16.81 -39.88 -44.10
N GLU A 280 -15.51 -39.67 -43.84
CA GLU A 280 -14.43 -40.03 -44.75
C GLU A 280 -14.34 -41.56 -44.95
N ILE A 281 -14.51 -42.37 -43.89
CA ILE A 281 -14.51 -43.85 -43.94
C ILE A 281 -15.73 -44.31 -44.76
N VAL A 282 -16.94 -43.77 -44.51
CA VAL A 282 -18.16 -44.17 -45.23
C VAL A 282 -18.06 -43.79 -46.69
N ALA A 283 -17.56 -42.58 -47.00
CA ALA A 283 -17.38 -42.15 -48.38
C ALA A 283 -16.34 -43.00 -49.14
N GLY A 284 -15.24 -43.40 -48.43
CA GLY A 284 -14.25 -44.31 -49.00
C GLY A 284 -14.80 -45.74 -49.26
N ALA A 285 -15.64 -46.25 -48.34
CA ALA A 285 -16.30 -47.57 -48.55
C ALA A 285 -17.36 -47.53 -49.64
N ALA A 286 -17.99 -46.39 -49.92
CA ALA A 286 -18.98 -46.29 -51.01
C ALA A 286 -18.32 -46.05 -52.39
N ALA A 287 -17.02 -45.76 -52.43
CA ALA A 287 -16.26 -45.53 -53.68
C ALA A 287 -15.56 -46.78 -54.21
N VAL A 288 -15.62 -47.87 -53.46
CA VAL A 288 -15.18 -49.21 -53.85
C VAL A 288 -16.37 -50.11 -54.19
#